data_8f1e1338156987183486a7c5c70ea1eb
#
_entry.id   8f1e1338156987183486a7c5c70ea1eb
#
_cell.length_a   1.000
_cell.length_b   1.000
_cell.length_c   1.000
_cell.angle_alpha   90.00
_cell.angle_beta   90.00
_cell.angle_gamma   90.00
#
_symmetry.space_group_name_H-M   'P 1'
#
loop_
_entity.id
_entity.type
_entity.pdbx_description
1 polymer ?
#
loop_
_entity_poly.entity_id
_entity_poly.type
_entity_poly.pdbx_seq_one_letter_code
_entity_poly.pdbx_strand_id
1 'polypeptide(L)'
;MTLHIFNPDHDLVLAAGNEHFTAPKAARTLYADLGFLPALWAKEGDFVLVAEMESANERLRHIKGRGKGVQLIDRDTLKRMLADGSINCSTLKIDPWGWDKNVSELLEGLGVKAAALPTTEWLEGVRCISSREWVSDNLLPTLVSQLNNIHPANFLGASFVVKSMEQLGKLLQSHTQVVVKAPWSSSGRGIRYIENSPDPSTAGWCANMIEKQGCITVEPYYNKVRDFGMEFNVDANGHVRYLGLSIFKTSKRTYTGSLLATEATKTQYLLQYVDADVLKTTAYIIAEMLSRLLANNYVGPLGVDMMLVNVEGESNLKVHPCVELNLRRTMGHVALALSPLETEPQQLMNIDYSKGTYHLRLHTLANGLLNTSIARL
;
A
#
# COMPACT_ATOMS: atom_id res chain seq x y z
N MET A 1 21.71 -8.83 9.06
CA MET A 1 22.00 -7.94 7.93
C MET A 1 20.89 -8.12 6.90
N THR A 2 20.28 -7.03 6.49
CA THR A 2 19.15 -7.04 5.55
C THR A 2 19.48 -6.18 4.33
N LEU A 3 19.12 -6.64 3.14
CA LEU A 3 19.13 -5.85 1.91
C LEU A 3 17.71 -5.35 1.66
N HIS A 4 17.52 -4.04 1.77
CA HIS A 4 16.25 -3.40 1.49
C HIS A 4 16.21 -2.86 0.06
N ILE A 5 15.04 -2.92 -0.57
CA ILE A 5 14.84 -2.49 -1.96
C ILE A 5 13.52 -1.72 -2.06
N PHE A 6 13.57 -0.55 -2.69
CA PHE A 6 12.37 0.19 -3.09
C PHE A 6 12.03 -0.10 -4.55
N ASN A 7 11.07 -0.98 -4.80
CA ASN A 7 10.55 -1.29 -6.15
C ASN A 7 9.13 -0.73 -6.34
N PRO A 8 9.00 0.58 -6.70
CA PRO A 8 7.71 1.27 -6.78
C PRO A 8 6.82 0.82 -7.94
N ASP A 9 7.33 0.02 -8.84
CA ASP A 9 6.63 -0.60 -9.97
C ASP A 9 5.92 -1.91 -9.60
N HIS A 10 6.04 -2.38 -8.37
CA HIS A 10 5.47 -3.64 -7.87
C HIS A 10 4.03 -3.89 -8.34
N ASP A 11 3.10 -2.96 -8.08
CA ASP A 11 1.70 -3.13 -8.48
C ASP A 11 1.52 -3.24 -10.00
N LEU A 12 2.40 -2.61 -10.78
CA LEU A 12 2.38 -2.70 -12.25
C LEU A 12 2.89 -4.05 -12.72
N VAL A 13 3.89 -4.62 -12.04
CA VAL A 13 4.38 -5.99 -12.30
C VAL A 13 3.27 -6.99 -12.02
N LEU A 14 2.58 -6.87 -10.88
CA LEU A 14 1.43 -7.74 -10.55
C LEU A 14 0.32 -7.63 -11.60
N ALA A 15 0.01 -6.40 -12.05
CA ALA A 15 -1.01 -6.16 -13.08
C ALA A 15 -0.63 -6.72 -14.46
N ALA A 16 0.66 -6.67 -14.82
CA ALA A 16 1.15 -7.21 -16.08
C ALA A 16 1.12 -8.75 -16.12
N GLY A 17 1.43 -9.39 -15.00
CA GLY A 17 1.38 -10.85 -14.86
C GLY A 17 2.34 -11.64 -15.76
N ASN A 18 3.19 -10.97 -16.53
CA ASN A 18 4.11 -11.58 -17.48
C ASN A 18 5.57 -11.42 -17.04
N GLU A 19 6.46 -12.22 -17.66
CA GLU A 19 7.90 -12.25 -17.31
C GLU A 19 8.69 -11.09 -17.92
N HIS A 20 8.17 -10.44 -18.96
CA HIS A 20 8.87 -9.41 -19.73
C HIS A 20 8.37 -7.99 -19.45
N PHE A 21 7.98 -7.70 -18.22
CA PHE A 21 7.54 -6.38 -17.84
C PHE A 21 8.71 -5.39 -17.82
N THR A 22 8.53 -4.25 -18.49
CA THR A 22 9.45 -3.12 -18.42
C THR A 22 8.79 -1.97 -17.68
N ALA A 23 9.40 -1.53 -16.58
CA ALA A 23 8.89 -0.42 -15.78
C ALA A 23 8.73 0.86 -16.61
N PRO A 24 7.59 1.57 -16.53
CA PRO A 24 7.41 2.87 -17.17
C PRO A 24 8.43 3.89 -16.69
N LYS A 25 8.71 4.91 -17.52
CA LYS A 25 9.66 6.00 -17.18
C LYS A 25 9.38 6.59 -15.78
N ALA A 26 8.12 6.86 -15.47
CA ALA A 26 7.74 7.45 -14.17
C ALA A 26 8.15 6.56 -12.98
N ALA A 27 7.97 5.23 -13.07
CA ALA A 27 8.37 4.32 -12.01
C ALA A 27 9.90 4.22 -11.88
N ARG A 28 10.61 4.18 -13.03
CA ARG A 28 12.08 4.22 -13.03
C ARG A 28 12.64 5.50 -12.42
N THR A 29 12.04 6.66 -12.75
CA THR A 29 12.42 7.94 -12.16
C THR A 29 12.12 7.95 -10.65
N LEU A 30 10.96 7.41 -10.23
CA LEU A 30 10.61 7.31 -8.81
C LEU A 30 11.60 6.43 -8.03
N TYR A 31 12.03 5.29 -8.62
CA TYR A 31 13.08 4.46 -8.03
C TYR A 31 14.41 5.20 -7.93
N ALA A 32 14.83 5.88 -9.00
CA ALA A 32 16.10 6.61 -9.01
C ALA A 32 16.12 7.73 -7.96
N ASP A 33 15.01 8.44 -7.80
CA ASP A 33 14.93 9.59 -6.90
C ASP A 33 14.67 9.21 -5.44
N LEU A 34 13.89 8.16 -5.18
CA LEU A 34 13.42 7.79 -3.84
C LEU A 34 13.90 6.40 -3.40
N GLY A 35 14.82 5.77 -4.11
CA GLY A 35 15.38 4.47 -3.76
C GLY A 35 15.99 4.39 -2.36
N PHE A 36 16.34 5.52 -1.77
CA PHE A 36 16.85 5.62 -0.40
C PHE A 36 15.79 5.46 0.69
N LEU A 37 14.49 5.51 0.36
CA LEU A 37 13.40 5.46 1.37
C LEU A 37 13.54 4.31 2.38
N PRO A 38 13.99 3.10 2.02
CA PRO A 38 14.20 2.03 2.99
C PRO A 38 15.18 2.38 4.12
N ALA A 39 16.11 3.31 3.92
CA ALA A 39 16.99 3.76 4.98
C ALA A 39 16.26 4.41 6.17
N LEU A 40 14.99 4.78 6.00
CA LEU A 40 14.17 5.37 7.07
C LEU A 40 13.78 4.35 8.15
N TRP A 41 13.73 3.05 7.81
CA TRP A 41 13.40 1.95 8.74
C TRP A 41 14.49 0.89 8.85
N ALA A 42 15.51 0.92 7.99
CA ALA A 42 16.65 0.03 8.03
C ALA A 42 17.45 0.24 9.33
N LYS A 43 18.10 -0.82 9.78
CA LYS A 43 18.94 -0.82 10.98
C LYS A 43 20.39 -0.57 10.63
N GLU A 44 21.19 -0.18 11.63
CA GLU A 44 22.64 -0.11 11.50
C GLU A 44 23.21 -1.43 10.99
N GLY A 45 24.07 -1.37 9.97
CA GLY A 45 24.64 -2.54 9.29
C GLY A 45 23.78 -3.15 8.19
N ASP A 46 22.55 -2.64 7.95
CA ASP A 46 21.75 -3.05 6.80
C ASP A 46 22.17 -2.31 5.53
N PHE A 47 21.80 -2.90 4.38
CA PHE A 47 22.02 -2.33 3.05
C PHE A 47 20.72 -1.83 2.44
N VAL A 48 20.80 -0.76 1.66
CA VAL A 48 19.73 -0.28 0.80
C VAL A 48 20.21 -0.21 -0.64
N LEU A 49 19.56 -0.95 -1.54
CA LEU A 49 19.85 -0.93 -2.97
C LEU A 49 19.28 0.34 -3.60
N VAL A 50 20.16 1.16 -4.18
CA VAL A 50 19.82 2.43 -4.84
C VAL A 50 20.28 2.45 -6.29
N ALA A 51 19.74 3.36 -7.08
CA ALA A 51 20.15 3.52 -8.48
C ALA A 51 21.54 4.17 -8.58
N GLU A 52 21.80 5.16 -7.73
CA GLU A 52 23.05 5.93 -7.70
C GLU A 52 23.32 6.38 -6.26
N MET A 53 24.52 6.03 -5.73
CA MET A 53 24.84 6.18 -4.31
C MET A 53 24.99 7.63 -3.87
N GLU A 54 25.63 8.46 -4.69
CA GLU A 54 25.96 9.86 -4.30
C GLU A 54 24.67 10.67 -4.14
N SER A 55 23.80 10.65 -5.15
CA SER A 55 22.50 11.33 -5.14
C SER A 55 21.61 10.82 -4.01
N ALA A 56 21.55 9.50 -3.79
CA ALA A 56 20.76 8.92 -2.73
C ALA A 56 21.26 9.33 -1.33
N ASN A 57 22.58 9.37 -1.11
CA ASN A 57 23.19 9.85 0.12
C ASN A 57 22.92 11.34 0.36
N GLU A 58 23.01 12.17 -0.68
CA GLU A 58 22.67 13.60 -0.59
C GLU A 58 21.24 13.79 -0.13
N ARG A 59 20.29 13.09 -0.75
CA ARG A 59 18.85 13.16 -0.40
C ARG A 59 18.58 12.68 1.02
N LEU A 60 19.21 11.58 1.45
CA LEU A 60 19.05 11.04 2.80
C LEU A 60 19.56 12.01 3.87
N ARG A 61 20.68 12.75 3.64
CA ARG A 61 21.21 13.74 4.57
C ARG A 61 20.23 14.86 4.91
N HIS A 62 19.28 15.16 4.02
CA HIS A 62 18.23 16.15 4.30
C HIS A 62 17.18 15.66 5.30
N ILE A 63 17.16 14.36 5.62
CA ILE A 63 16.23 13.77 6.59
C ILE A 63 16.97 13.54 7.91
N LYS A 64 16.86 14.52 8.81
CA LYS A 64 17.59 14.51 10.09
C LYS A 64 17.31 13.24 10.90
N GLY A 65 18.37 12.67 11.46
CA GLY A 65 18.31 11.56 12.42
C GLY A 65 17.92 10.20 11.82
N ARG A 66 17.86 10.05 10.48
CA ARG A 66 17.52 8.80 9.80
C ARG A 66 18.71 8.23 9.03
N GLY A 67 18.68 6.90 8.80
CA GLY A 67 19.71 6.19 8.04
C GLY A 67 21.07 6.06 8.71
N LYS A 68 21.17 6.28 10.01
CA LYS A 68 22.45 6.16 10.72
C LYS A 68 22.97 4.72 10.68
N GLY A 69 24.21 4.55 10.18
CA GLY A 69 24.86 3.24 10.07
C GLY A 69 24.31 2.35 8.94
N VAL A 70 23.35 2.84 8.13
CA VAL A 70 22.84 2.15 6.94
C VAL A 70 23.77 2.42 5.76
N GLN A 71 24.03 1.39 4.95
CA GLN A 71 24.89 1.49 3.77
C GLN A 71 24.05 1.52 2.50
N LEU A 72 24.13 2.63 1.75
CA LEU A 72 23.53 2.71 0.42
C LEU A 72 24.49 2.09 -0.58
N ILE A 73 24.03 1.12 -1.36
CA ILE A 73 24.82 0.41 -2.37
C ILE A 73 24.10 0.39 -3.71
N ASP A 74 24.83 0.48 -4.81
CA ASP A 74 24.31 0.28 -6.16
C ASP A 74 24.42 -1.19 -6.61
N ARG A 75 23.90 -1.46 -7.81
CA ARG A 75 23.89 -2.81 -8.37
C ARG A 75 25.28 -3.40 -8.58
N ASP A 76 26.24 -2.59 -9.04
CA ASP A 76 27.59 -3.05 -9.31
C ASP A 76 28.34 -3.34 -8.01
N THR A 77 28.14 -2.53 -6.99
CA THR A 77 28.66 -2.78 -5.64
C THR A 77 28.06 -4.03 -5.02
N LEU A 78 26.73 -4.21 -5.10
CA LEU A 78 26.08 -5.45 -4.60
C LEU A 78 26.63 -6.69 -5.32
N LYS A 79 26.70 -6.67 -6.65
CA LYS A 79 27.23 -7.78 -7.46
C LYS A 79 28.66 -8.14 -7.07
N ARG A 80 29.53 -7.14 -6.89
CA ARG A 80 30.92 -7.34 -6.44
C ARG A 80 30.98 -7.95 -5.03
N MET A 81 30.22 -7.40 -4.07
CA MET A 81 30.22 -7.87 -2.68
C MET A 81 29.66 -9.30 -2.52
N LEU A 82 28.75 -9.69 -3.40
CA LEU A 82 28.26 -11.09 -3.49
C LEU A 82 29.30 -12.01 -4.08
N ALA A 83 30.04 -11.56 -5.12
CA ALA A 83 31.06 -12.35 -5.81
C ALA A 83 32.31 -12.58 -4.97
N ASP A 84 32.75 -11.57 -4.20
CA ASP A 84 33.95 -11.65 -3.36
C ASP A 84 33.67 -12.22 -1.94
N GLY A 85 32.39 -12.51 -1.63
CA GLY A 85 31.99 -13.07 -0.35
C GLY A 85 31.86 -12.05 0.80
N SER A 86 32.01 -10.75 0.55
CA SER A 86 31.79 -9.70 1.53
C SER A 86 30.35 -9.69 2.06
N ILE A 87 29.40 -10.12 1.24
CA ILE A 87 28.03 -10.44 1.62
C ILE A 87 27.79 -11.94 1.50
N ASN A 88 27.44 -12.58 2.62
CA ASN A 88 27.07 -13.99 2.62
C ASN A 88 25.58 -14.16 2.27
N CYS A 89 25.29 -14.66 1.06
CA CYS A 89 23.92 -14.91 0.60
C CYS A 89 23.10 -15.81 1.52
N SER A 90 23.73 -16.75 2.25
CA SER A 90 22.97 -17.69 3.12
C SER A 90 22.43 -17.04 4.39
N THR A 91 22.96 -15.88 4.78
CA THR A 91 22.53 -15.12 5.98
C THR A 91 21.90 -13.78 5.62
N LEU A 92 21.96 -13.39 4.35
CA LEU A 92 21.35 -12.16 3.85
C LEU A 92 19.82 -12.28 3.86
N LYS A 93 19.17 -11.42 4.63
CA LYS A 93 17.72 -11.23 4.52
C LYS A 93 17.43 -10.21 3.43
N ILE A 94 16.40 -10.45 2.64
CA ILE A 94 15.97 -9.54 1.57
C ILE A 94 14.59 -9.00 1.92
N ASP A 95 14.45 -7.68 1.82
CA ASP A 95 13.26 -6.95 2.25
C ASP A 95 12.89 -5.89 1.19
N PRO A 96 12.21 -6.30 0.08
CA PRO A 96 11.76 -5.37 -0.93
C PRO A 96 10.54 -4.58 -0.45
N TRP A 97 10.20 -3.54 -1.17
CA TRP A 97 8.93 -2.82 -1.01
C TRP A 97 7.74 -3.77 -1.16
N GLY A 98 7.77 -4.61 -2.16
CA GLY A 98 6.88 -5.74 -2.36
C GLY A 98 7.58 -6.83 -3.18
N TRP A 99 7.28 -8.10 -2.88
CA TRP A 99 7.81 -9.22 -3.62
C TRP A 99 7.05 -9.42 -4.94
N ASP A 100 7.79 -9.42 -6.06
CA ASP A 100 7.30 -9.74 -7.40
C ASP A 100 8.38 -10.43 -8.24
N LYS A 101 8.01 -10.89 -9.43
CA LYS A 101 8.94 -11.58 -10.34
C LYS A 101 10.13 -10.71 -10.73
N ASN A 102 9.90 -9.42 -11.03
CA ASN A 102 10.95 -8.53 -11.50
C ASN A 102 12.04 -8.30 -10.45
N VAL A 103 11.66 -8.13 -9.18
CA VAL A 103 12.65 -7.95 -8.11
C VAL A 103 13.40 -9.26 -7.85
N SER A 104 12.75 -10.42 -7.97
CA SER A 104 13.39 -11.72 -7.84
C SER A 104 14.41 -11.95 -8.96
N GLU A 105 14.04 -11.74 -10.22
CA GLU A 105 14.91 -11.85 -11.38
C GLU A 105 16.08 -10.86 -11.35
N LEU A 106 15.83 -9.61 -10.90
CA LEU A 106 16.89 -8.63 -10.70
C LEU A 106 17.95 -9.15 -9.72
N LEU A 107 17.52 -9.68 -8.59
CA LEU A 107 18.41 -10.16 -7.53
C LEU A 107 19.19 -11.40 -7.97
N GLU A 108 18.55 -12.33 -8.69
CA GLU A 108 19.21 -13.49 -9.29
C GLU A 108 20.29 -13.06 -10.29
N GLY A 109 19.97 -12.10 -11.17
CA GLY A 109 20.92 -11.53 -12.14
C GLY A 109 22.10 -10.78 -11.48
N LEU A 110 21.93 -10.32 -10.24
CA LEU A 110 23.02 -9.73 -9.44
C LEU A 110 23.86 -10.77 -8.68
N GLY A 111 23.45 -12.05 -8.69
CA GLY A 111 24.19 -13.14 -8.06
C GLY A 111 23.63 -13.62 -6.72
N VAL A 112 22.43 -13.17 -6.34
CA VAL A 112 21.72 -13.78 -5.20
C VAL A 112 21.29 -15.19 -5.56
N LYS A 113 21.61 -16.17 -4.69
CA LYS A 113 21.29 -17.57 -4.94
C LYS A 113 19.78 -17.82 -4.90
N ALA A 114 19.26 -18.64 -5.79
CA ALA A 114 17.84 -19.00 -5.87
C ALA A 114 17.26 -19.51 -4.52
N ALA A 115 18.06 -20.22 -3.72
CA ALA A 115 17.65 -20.68 -2.38
C ALA A 115 17.36 -19.54 -1.38
N ALA A 116 17.81 -18.31 -1.64
CA ALA A 116 17.52 -17.12 -0.84
C ALA A 116 16.39 -16.27 -1.41
N LEU A 117 15.80 -16.67 -2.53
CA LEU A 117 14.68 -15.99 -3.20
C LEU A 117 13.39 -16.79 -3.02
N PRO A 118 12.23 -16.14 -3.07
CA PRO A 118 10.95 -16.84 -3.06
C PRO A 118 10.77 -17.66 -4.35
N THR A 119 10.04 -18.77 -4.24
CA THR A 119 9.71 -19.60 -5.41
C THR A 119 8.67 -18.90 -6.30
N THR A 120 8.62 -19.33 -7.57
CA THR A 120 7.62 -18.81 -8.52
C THR A 120 6.19 -19.05 -8.02
N GLU A 121 5.92 -20.22 -7.43
CA GLU A 121 4.61 -20.58 -6.88
C GLU A 121 4.22 -19.64 -5.73
N TRP A 122 5.19 -19.29 -4.86
CA TRP A 122 4.94 -18.35 -3.78
C TRP A 122 4.64 -16.94 -4.31
N LEU A 123 5.40 -16.48 -5.32
CA LEU A 123 5.17 -15.17 -5.96
C LEU A 123 3.79 -15.09 -6.65
N GLU A 124 3.37 -16.17 -7.32
CA GLU A 124 2.02 -16.25 -7.90
C GLU A 124 0.93 -16.28 -6.81
N GLY A 125 1.18 -16.97 -5.69
CA GLY A 125 0.31 -16.93 -4.50
C GLY A 125 0.15 -15.51 -3.96
N VAL A 126 1.25 -14.76 -3.78
CA VAL A 126 1.22 -13.35 -3.36
C VAL A 126 0.46 -12.50 -4.37
N ARG A 127 0.71 -12.69 -5.68
CA ARG A 127 -0.03 -11.98 -6.72
C ARG A 127 -1.53 -12.24 -6.64
N CYS A 128 -1.94 -13.49 -6.47
CA CYS A 128 -3.36 -13.86 -6.33
C CYS A 128 -4.01 -13.15 -5.14
N ILE A 129 -3.39 -13.24 -3.96
CA ILE A 129 -3.90 -12.65 -2.71
C ILE A 129 -3.92 -11.10 -2.79
N SER A 130 -3.01 -10.50 -3.55
CA SER A 130 -2.96 -9.04 -3.78
C SER A 130 -4.08 -8.53 -4.69
N SER A 131 -4.89 -9.41 -5.28
CA SER A 131 -5.96 -9.00 -6.18
C SER A 131 -7.19 -8.49 -5.44
N ARG A 132 -7.87 -7.50 -6.00
CA ARG A 132 -9.17 -7.06 -5.49
C ARG A 132 -10.25 -8.14 -5.60
N GLU A 133 -10.13 -9.09 -6.55
CA GLU A 133 -10.96 -10.29 -6.62
C GLU A 133 -10.85 -11.09 -5.33
N TRP A 134 -9.62 -11.40 -4.89
CA TRP A 134 -9.38 -12.17 -3.68
C TRP A 134 -9.96 -11.49 -2.43
N VAL A 135 -9.77 -10.16 -2.30
CA VAL A 135 -10.34 -9.37 -1.19
C VAL A 135 -11.86 -9.42 -1.20
N SER A 136 -12.50 -9.30 -2.38
CA SER A 136 -13.95 -9.34 -2.55
C SER A 136 -14.55 -10.68 -2.14
N ASP A 137 -13.86 -11.79 -2.45
CA ASP A 137 -14.37 -13.14 -2.20
C ASP A 137 -14.00 -13.67 -0.81
N ASN A 138 -12.82 -13.32 -0.27
CA ASN A 138 -12.26 -14.00 0.90
C ASN A 138 -12.16 -13.12 2.16
N LEU A 139 -12.07 -11.80 2.03
CA LEU A 139 -11.82 -10.92 3.18
C LEU A 139 -13.00 -10.02 3.52
N LEU A 140 -13.40 -9.15 2.59
CA LEU A 140 -14.31 -8.03 2.89
C LEU A 140 -15.68 -8.45 3.44
N PRO A 141 -16.40 -9.45 2.89
CA PRO A 141 -17.72 -9.82 3.40
C PRO A 141 -17.69 -10.34 4.83
N THR A 142 -16.71 -11.20 5.12
CA THR A 142 -16.55 -11.79 6.46
C THR A 142 -16.08 -10.74 7.46
N LEU A 143 -15.18 -9.83 7.06
CA LEU A 143 -14.69 -8.74 7.89
C LEU A 143 -15.82 -7.79 8.30
N VAL A 144 -16.62 -7.33 7.35
CA VAL A 144 -17.79 -6.46 7.62
C VAL A 144 -18.79 -7.15 8.54
N SER A 145 -19.07 -8.44 8.30
CA SER A 145 -19.99 -9.23 9.14
C SER A 145 -19.47 -9.36 10.58
N GLN A 146 -18.20 -9.73 10.77
CA GLN A 146 -17.63 -9.90 12.11
C GLN A 146 -17.58 -8.58 12.88
N LEU A 147 -17.19 -7.49 12.21
CA LEU A 147 -17.14 -6.16 12.83
C LEU A 147 -18.52 -5.66 13.23
N ASN A 148 -19.56 -5.86 12.39
CA ASN A 148 -20.93 -5.47 12.72
C ASN A 148 -21.57 -6.34 13.81
N ASN A 149 -21.09 -7.57 14.04
CA ASN A 149 -21.52 -8.38 15.18
C ASN A 149 -21.04 -7.79 16.52
N ILE A 150 -19.91 -7.06 16.51
CA ILE A 150 -19.34 -6.44 17.72
C ILE A 150 -19.85 -5.00 17.87
N HIS A 151 -19.84 -4.24 16.79
CA HIS A 151 -20.29 -2.86 16.72
C HIS A 151 -21.38 -2.70 15.66
N PRO A 152 -22.65 -3.00 15.98
CA PRO A 152 -23.76 -2.97 15.02
C PRO A 152 -23.87 -1.64 14.28
N ALA A 153 -24.07 -1.72 12.97
CA ALA A 153 -24.30 -0.59 12.06
C ALA A 153 -23.12 0.40 11.89
N ASN A 154 -21.92 0.11 12.43
CA ASN A 154 -20.76 0.98 12.28
C ASN A 154 -19.95 0.72 11.01
N PHE A 155 -20.19 -0.42 10.34
CA PHE A 155 -19.41 -0.83 9.19
C PHE A 155 -20.29 -1.06 7.96
N LEU A 156 -19.71 -0.75 6.81
CA LEU A 156 -20.26 -1.08 5.50
C LEU A 156 -19.12 -1.48 4.56
N GLY A 157 -19.45 -2.04 3.44
CA GLY A 157 -18.52 -2.42 2.38
C GLY A 157 -19.07 -3.61 1.62
N ALA A 158 -19.18 -3.47 0.31
CA ALA A 158 -19.54 -4.53 -0.60
C ALA A 158 -18.67 -4.42 -1.84
N SER A 159 -18.23 -5.56 -2.35
CA SER A 159 -17.46 -5.66 -3.59
C SER A 159 -17.88 -6.92 -4.31
N PHE A 160 -18.16 -6.82 -5.62
CA PHE A 160 -18.69 -7.89 -6.45
C PHE A 160 -17.70 -8.21 -7.56
N VAL A 161 -17.33 -9.47 -7.69
CA VAL A 161 -16.51 -9.95 -8.81
C VAL A 161 -17.38 -10.11 -10.05
N VAL A 162 -16.98 -9.47 -11.15
CA VAL A 162 -17.74 -9.44 -12.41
C VAL A 162 -16.83 -9.95 -13.53
N LYS A 163 -17.24 -11.05 -14.18
CA LYS A 163 -16.46 -11.77 -15.21
C LYS A 163 -17.03 -11.60 -16.63
N SER A 164 -18.13 -10.84 -16.78
CA SER A 164 -18.69 -10.52 -18.10
C SER A 164 -19.41 -9.18 -18.11
N MET A 165 -19.55 -8.56 -19.27
CA MET A 165 -20.34 -7.34 -19.45
C MET A 165 -21.84 -7.55 -19.16
N GLU A 166 -22.36 -8.77 -19.34
CA GLU A 166 -23.72 -9.13 -18.95
C GLU A 166 -23.91 -9.07 -17.44
N GLN A 167 -22.96 -9.61 -16.66
CA GLN A 167 -22.99 -9.53 -15.20
C GLN A 167 -22.89 -8.07 -14.72
N LEU A 168 -22.06 -7.24 -15.35
CA LEU A 168 -22.02 -5.80 -15.08
C LEU A 168 -23.38 -5.14 -15.30
N GLY A 169 -24.03 -5.43 -16.44
CA GLY A 169 -25.36 -4.89 -16.75
C GLY A 169 -26.41 -5.30 -15.72
N LYS A 170 -26.42 -6.55 -15.26
CA LYS A 170 -27.33 -7.02 -14.18
C LYS A 170 -27.09 -6.28 -12.87
N LEU A 171 -25.83 -6.07 -12.49
CA LEU A 171 -25.47 -5.37 -11.26
C LEU A 171 -25.90 -3.90 -11.27
N LEU A 172 -25.79 -3.23 -12.42
CA LEU A 172 -26.21 -1.84 -12.61
C LEU A 172 -27.72 -1.63 -12.50
N GLN A 173 -28.53 -2.68 -12.62
CA GLN A 173 -29.98 -2.60 -12.37
C GLN A 173 -30.31 -2.39 -10.88
N SER A 174 -29.46 -2.88 -9.98
CA SER A 174 -29.63 -2.74 -8.53
C SER A 174 -28.76 -1.64 -7.90
N HIS A 175 -27.73 -1.19 -8.61
CA HIS A 175 -26.77 -0.18 -8.14
C HIS A 175 -26.54 0.85 -9.23
N THR A 176 -27.23 1.98 -9.16
CA THR A 176 -27.19 3.03 -10.21
C THR A 176 -25.86 3.78 -10.24
N GLN A 177 -25.16 3.88 -9.12
CA GLN A 177 -23.82 4.49 -9.02
C GLN A 177 -22.81 3.48 -8.44
N VAL A 178 -21.80 3.16 -9.23
CA VAL A 178 -20.78 2.18 -8.84
C VAL A 178 -19.35 2.66 -9.15
N VAL A 179 -18.42 2.07 -8.44
CA VAL A 179 -16.99 2.18 -8.71
C VAL A 179 -16.50 0.84 -9.24
N VAL A 180 -15.97 0.86 -10.46
CA VAL A 180 -15.37 -0.33 -11.09
C VAL A 180 -13.87 -0.27 -10.97
N LYS A 181 -13.26 -1.37 -10.52
CA LYS A 181 -11.80 -1.46 -10.29
C LYS A 181 -11.22 -2.66 -11.04
N ALA A 182 -10.02 -2.49 -11.63
CA ALA A 182 -9.24 -3.62 -12.13
C ALA A 182 -8.72 -4.47 -10.97
N PRO A 183 -8.57 -5.81 -11.13
CA PRO A 183 -8.02 -6.70 -10.10
C PRO A 183 -6.67 -6.22 -9.55
N TRP A 184 -5.78 -5.82 -10.44
CA TRP A 184 -4.49 -5.21 -10.11
C TRP A 184 -4.36 -3.87 -10.81
N SER A 185 -3.94 -2.84 -10.09
CA SER A 185 -3.66 -1.53 -10.67
C SER A 185 -2.81 -0.70 -9.71
N SER A 186 -2.15 0.33 -10.23
CA SER A 186 -1.35 1.27 -9.46
C SER A 186 -1.95 2.67 -9.49
N SER A 187 -1.90 3.36 -8.36
CA SER A 187 -2.15 4.82 -8.25
C SER A 187 -3.46 5.29 -8.89
N GLY A 188 -4.56 4.60 -8.65
CA GLY A 188 -5.91 4.99 -9.09
C GLY A 188 -6.16 4.90 -10.61
N ARG A 189 -5.22 4.40 -11.41
CA ARG A 189 -5.38 4.26 -12.87
C ARG A 189 -6.36 3.16 -13.27
N GLY A 190 -6.53 2.16 -12.43
CA GLY A 190 -7.46 1.04 -12.64
C GLY A 190 -8.86 1.27 -12.07
N ILE A 191 -9.34 2.51 -11.99
CA ILE A 191 -10.65 2.82 -11.40
C ILE A 191 -11.50 3.60 -12.41
N ARG A 192 -12.78 3.21 -12.54
CA ARG A 192 -13.80 3.91 -13.32
C ARG A 192 -15.05 4.12 -12.47
N TYR A 193 -15.78 5.17 -12.75
CA TYR A 193 -17.08 5.44 -12.13
C TYR A 193 -18.16 5.27 -13.19
N ILE A 194 -19.24 4.62 -12.82
CA ILE A 194 -20.41 4.43 -13.68
C ILE A 194 -21.63 4.98 -12.95
N GLU A 195 -22.41 5.78 -13.65
CA GLU A 195 -23.71 6.25 -13.22
C GLU A 195 -24.74 5.74 -14.24
N ASN A 196 -25.67 4.92 -13.78
CA ASN A 196 -26.70 4.22 -14.55
C ASN A 196 -26.17 3.25 -15.64
N SER A 197 -25.31 3.71 -16.54
CA SER A 197 -24.71 2.90 -17.59
C SER A 197 -23.31 3.39 -17.96
N PRO A 198 -22.40 2.50 -18.37
CA PRO A 198 -21.07 2.91 -18.79
C PRO A 198 -21.12 3.66 -20.15
N ASP A 199 -20.37 4.74 -20.27
CA ASP A 199 -20.07 5.32 -21.56
C ASP A 199 -19.23 4.35 -22.43
N PRO A 200 -19.14 4.54 -23.77
CA PRO A 200 -18.43 3.61 -24.65
C PRO A 200 -16.96 3.38 -24.27
N SER A 201 -16.24 4.41 -23.77
CA SER A 201 -14.85 4.29 -23.33
C SER A 201 -14.73 3.43 -22.08
N THR A 202 -15.61 3.67 -21.10
CA THR A 202 -15.66 2.89 -19.85
C THR A 202 -16.08 1.45 -20.12
N ALA A 203 -17.07 1.21 -21.01
CA ALA A 203 -17.49 -0.13 -21.41
C ALA A 203 -16.35 -0.90 -22.10
N GLY A 204 -15.65 -0.25 -23.04
CA GLY A 204 -14.48 -0.83 -23.70
C GLY A 204 -13.34 -1.13 -22.73
N TRP A 205 -13.10 -0.25 -21.75
CA TRP A 205 -12.13 -0.49 -20.70
C TRP A 205 -12.52 -1.70 -19.81
N CYS A 206 -13.78 -1.81 -19.38
CA CYS A 206 -14.25 -2.94 -18.60
C CYS A 206 -14.08 -4.26 -19.36
N ALA A 207 -14.50 -4.32 -20.63
CA ALA A 207 -14.34 -5.50 -21.46
C ALA A 207 -12.86 -5.91 -21.60
N ASN A 208 -11.97 -4.95 -21.86
CA ASN A 208 -10.52 -5.20 -21.97
C ASN A 208 -9.91 -5.67 -20.63
N MET A 209 -10.38 -5.18 -19.47
CA MET A 209 -9.90 -5.66 -18.17
C MET A 209 -10.37 -7.10 -17.90
N ILE A 210 -11.61 -7.42 -18.19
CA ILE A 210 -12.14 -8.79 -18.09
C ILE A 210 -11.32 -9.73 -18.97
N GLU A 211 -11.03 -9.33 -20.21
CA GLU A 211 -10.21 -10.14 -21.13
C GLU A 211 -8.79 -10.33 -20.62
N LYS A 212 -8.12 -9.27 -20.15
CA LYS A 212 -6.69 -9.31 -19.79
C LYS A 212 -6.41 -9.81 -18.37
N GLN A 213 -7.29 -9.48 -17.42
CA GLN A 213 -7.07 -9.78 -16.01
C GLN A 213 -8.12 -10.76 -15.44
N GLY A 214 -9.04 -11.27 -16.28
CA GLY A 214 -10.03 -12.28 -15.93
C GLY A 214 -11.33 -11.74 -15.33
N CYS A 215 -11.30 -10.58 -14.68
CA CYS A 215 -12.48 -9.95 -14.09
C CYS A 215 -12.28 -8.44 -13.88
N ILE A 216 -13.33 -7.81 -13.40
CA ILE A 216 -13.31 -6.50 -12.71
C ILE A 216 -14.00 -6.67 -11.37
N THR A 217 -13.73 -5.81 -10.40
CA THR A 217 -14.52 -5.70 -9.18
C THR A 217 -15.38 -4.45 -9.22
N VAL A 218 -16.58 -4.55 -8.67
CA VAL A 218 -17.58 -3.48 -8.69
C VAL A 218 -18.06 -3.23 -7.28
N GLU A 219 -18.00 -2.00 -6.83
CA GLU A 219 -18.45 -1.56 -5.51
C GLU A 219 -19.54 -0.52 -5.65
N PRO A 220 -20.55 -0.46 -4.76
CA PRO A 220 -21.45 0.69 -4.67
C PRO A 220 -20.64 1.98 -4.52
N TYR A 221 -21.12 3.07 -5.09
CA TYR A 221 -20.51 4.38 -4.84
C TYR A 221 -20.83 4.81 -3.41
N TYR A 222 -19.79 5.04 -2.62
CA TYR A 222 -19.90 5.52 -1.26
C TYR A 222 -19.55 7.00 -1.17
N ASN A 223 -20.35 7.78 -0.42
CA ASN A 223 -20.06 9.19 -0.15
C ASN A 223 -18.91 9.30 0.86
N LYS A 224 -17.69 9.21 0.34
CA LYS A 224 -16.46 9.21 1.11
C LYS A 224 -16.20 10.56 1.79
N VAL A 225 -15.95 10.53 3.10
CA VAL A 225 -15.57 11.70 3.91
C VAL A 225 -14.07 11.77 4.08
N ARG A 226 -13.41 10.64 4.38
CA ARG A 226 -11.96 10.55 4.64
C ARG A 226 -11.37 9.23 4.21
N ASP A 227 -10.13 9.27 3.71
CA ASP A 227 -9.26 8.12 3.59
C ASP A 227 -8.36 8.01 4.83
N PHE A 228 -8.12 6.81 5.29
CA PHE A 228 -7.10 6.45 6.26
C PHE A 228 -6.66 5.01 6.03
N GLY A 229 -5.61 4.56 6.68
CA GLY A 229 -5.14 3.19 6.58
C GLY A 229 -4.64 2.68 7.92
N MET A 230 -4.51 1.37 7.97
CA MET A 230 -3.83 0.65 9.05
C MET A 230 -2.69 -0.15 8.46
N GLU A 231 -1.52 0.01 9.06
CA GLU A 231 -0.31 -0.68 8.62
C GLU A 231 -0.02 -1.86 9.54
N PHE A 232 0.42 -2.97 8.94
CA PHE A 232 0.68 -4.23 9.63
C PHE A 232 1.98 -4.86 9.15
N ASN A 233 2.41 -5.91 9.86
CA ASN A 233 3.49 -6.79 9.42
C ASN A 233 3.15 -8.23 9.75
N VAL A 234 3.39 -9.13 8.80
CA VAL A 234 3.30 -10.58 8.99
C VAL A 234 4.68 -11.11 9.33
N ASP A 235 4.81 -11.77 10.48
CA ASP A 235 6.07 -12.38 10.88
C ASP A 235 6.28 -13.77 10.24
N ALA A 236 7.44 -14.38 10.49
CA ALA A 236 7.79 -15.68 9.93
C ALA A 236 6.89 -16.83 10.43
N ASN A 237 6.12 -16.64 11.49
CA ASN A 237 5.16 -17.62 12.03
C ASN A 237 3.74 -17.37 11.48
N GLY A 238 3.56 -16.39 10.60
CA GLY A 238 2.26 -16.02 10.04
C GLY A 238 1.41 -15.10 10.93
N HIS A 239 1.93 -14.63 12.07
CA HIS A 239 1.20 -13.71 12.93
C HIS A 239 1.23 -12.29 12.33
N VAL A 240 0.06 -11.69 12.21
CA VAL A 240 -0.11 -10.31 11.76
C VAL A 240 -0.13 -9.37 12.95
N ARG A 241 0.79 -8.41 12.95
CA ARG A 241 0.90 -7.40 14.00
C ARG A 241 0.55 -6.03 13.45
N TYR A 242 -0.34 -5.33 14.15
CA TYR A 242 -0.63 -3.92 13.88
C TYR A 242 0.59 -3.04 14.18
N LEU A 243 0.90 -2.11 13.29
CA LEU A 243 2.03 -1.18 13.40
C LEU A 243 1.59 0.25 13.70
N GLY A 244 0.43 0.67 13.21
CA GLY A 244 -0.08 2.02 13.44
C GLY A 244 -1.03 2.52 12.36
N LEU A 245 -1.65 3.68 12.65
CA LEU A 245 -2.54 4.41 11.76
C LEU A 245 -1.74 5.20 10.71
N SER A 246 -2.26 5.21 9.50
CA SER A 246 -1.84 6.08 8.41
C SER A 246 -2.98 7.03 8.06
N ILE A 247 -2.81 8.33 8.35
CA ILE A 247 -3.74 9.37 7.94
C ILE A 247 -3.18 10.01 6.68
N PHE A 248 -3.85 9.81 5.56
CA PHE A 248 -3.37 10.29 4.27
C PHE A 248 -4.45 11.02 3.49
N LYS A 249 -4.02 11.73 2.46
CA LYS A 249 -4.86 12.44 1.53
C LYS A 249 -4.69 11.93 0.12
N THR A 250 -5.80 11.85 -0.58
CA THR A 250 -5.83 11.66 -2.01
C THR A 250 -6.44 12.88 -2.70
N SER A 251 -5.92 13.28 -3.84
CA SER A 251 -6.53 14.27 -4.73
C SER A 251 -6.59 13.71 -6.14
N LYS A 252 -7.75 13.79 -6.78
CA LYS A 252 -7.97 13.16 -8.09
C LYS A 252 -7.50 11.70 -8.14
N ARG A 253 -7.72 10.94 -7.05
CA ARG A 253 -7.34 9.53 -6.86
C ARG A 253 -5.83 9.27 -6.74
N THR A 254 -5.03 10.30 -6.62
CA THR A 254 -3.58 10.18 -6.43
C THR A 254 -3.23 10.53 -5.00
N TYR A 255 -2.33 9.76 -4.39
CA TYR A 255 -1.76 10.08 -3.08
C TYR A 255 -1.09 11.46 -3.13
N THR A 256 -1.38 12.29 -2.15
CA THR A 256 -0.83 13.65 -2.06
C THR A 256 -0.05 13.90 -0.78
N GLY A 257 -0.21 13.08 0.24
CA GLY A 257 0.58 13.21 1.44
C GLY A 257 0.03 12.45 2.65
N SER A 258 0.85 12.30 3.67
CA SER A 258 0.52 11.66 4.95
C SER A 258 0.87 12.56 6.12
N LEU A 259 0.06 12.47 7.17
CA LEU A 259 0.31 13.11 8.44
C LEU A 259 1.42 12.37 9.19
N LEU A 260 2.41 13.10 9.65
CA LEU A 260 3.44 12.65 10.59
C LEU A 260 3.09 13.18 11.98
N ALA A 261 2.65 12.29 12.84
CA ALA A 261 2.25 12.59 14.22
C ALA A 261 2.36 11.30 15.06
N THR A 262 2.29 11.44 16.38
CA THR A 262 2.22 10.28 17.28
C THR A 262 0.98 9.46 17.01
N GLU A 263 0.98 8.18 17.35
CA GLU A 263 -0.20 7.32 17.22
C GLU A 263 -1.40 7.88 18.00
N ALA A 264 -1.16 8.41 19.20
CA ALA A 264 -2.19 9.06 20.00
C ALA A 264 -2.83 10.26 19.28
N THR A 265 -2.04 11.10 18.64
CA THR A 265 -2.53 12.25 17.87
C THR A 265 -3.34 11.83 16.65
N LYS A 266 -2.87 10.81 15.90
CA LYS A 266 -3.61 10.25 14.75
C LYS A 266 -4.92 9.61 15.17
N THR A 267 -4.91 8.87 16.29
CA THR A 267 -6.15 8.33 16.89
C THR A 267 -7.10 9.46 17.25
N GLN A 268 -6.64 10.47 18.01
CA GLN A 268 -7.45 11.62 18.39
C GLN A 268 -8.07 12.34 17.17
N TYR A 269 -7.35 12.39 16.06
CA TYR A 269 -7.89 12.95 14.82
C TYR A 269 -9.09 12.15 14.29
N LEU A 270 -9.06 10.81 14.37
CA LEU A 270 -10.16 9.95 13.92
C LEU A 270 -11.32 9.92 14.91
N LEU A 271 -11.09 10.20 16.21
CA LEU A 271 -12.14 10.21 17.25
C LEU A 271 -13.22 11.27 17.03
N GLN A 272 -13.00 12.26 16.17
CA GLN A 272 -14.08 13.18 15.76
C GLN A 272 -15.12 12.52 14.84
N TYR A 273 -14.86 11.31 14.35
CA TYR A 273 -15.67 10.62 13.35
C TYR A 273 -16.16 9.25 13.81
N VAL A 274 -15.33 8.54 14.59
CA VAL A 274 -15.62 7.16 15.05
C VAL A 274 -15.07 6.94 16.46
N ASP A 275 -15.68 6.04 17.23
CA ASP A 275 -15.23 5.72 18.58
C ASP A 275 -13.89 5.00 18.61
N ALA A 276 -13.13 5.22 19.68
CA ALA A 276 -11.82 4.57 19.88
C ALA A 276 -11.90 3.06 19.87
N ASP A 277 -12.97 2.49 20.42
CA ASP A 277 -13.18 1.05 20.49
C ASP A 277 -13.45 0.45 19.12
N VAL A 278 -14.15 1.17 18.23
CA VAL A 278 -14.33 0.80 16.82
C VAL A 278 -12.99 0.67 16.11
N LEU A 279 -12.08 1.66 16.29
CA LEU A 279 -10.74 1.62 15.67
C LEU A 279 -9.89 0.46 16.21
N LYS A 280 -9.87 0.24 17.52
CA LYS A 280 -9.11 -0.85 18.16
C LYS A 280 -9.64 -2.22 17.73
N THR A 281 -10.95 -2.40 17.76
CA THR A 281 -11.60 -3.65 17.32
C THR A 281 -11.31 -3.92 15.85
N THR A 282 -11.34 -2.88 15.00
CA THR A 282 -11.02 -3.02 13.58
C THR A 282 -9.58 -3.53 13.38
N ALA A 283 -8.60 -2.91 14.05
CA ALA A 283 -7.20 -3.34 13.97
C ALA A 283 -7.02 -4.79 14.45
N TYR A 284 -7.66 -5.15 15.56
CA TYR A 284 -7.59 -6.50 16.13
C TYR A 284 -8.21 -7.56 15.20
N ILE A 285 -9.43 -7.32 14.73
CA ILE A 285 -10.14 -8.31 13.87
C ILE A 285 -9.41 -8.48 12.53
N ILE A 286 -8.91 -7.39 11.93
CA ILE A 286 -8.09 -7.48 10.71
C ILE A 286 -6.84 -8.32 10.96
N ALA A 287 -6.10 -8.07 12.04
CA ALA A 287 -4.89 -8.84 12.37
C ALA A 287 -5.20 -10.33 12.56
N GLU A 288 -6.25 -10.67 13.30
CA GLU A 288 -6.69 -12.05 13.53
C GLU A 288 -7.13 -12.74 12.22
N MET A 289 -7.91 -12.07 11.39
CA MET A 289 -8.38 -12.64 10.13
C MET A 289 -7.22 -12.85 9.15
N LEU A 290 -6.37 -11.83 8.97
CA LEU A 290 -5.23 -11.92 8.07
C LEU A 290 -4.20 -12.95 8.56
N SER A 291 -4.00 -13.12 9.88
CA SER A 291 -3.13 -14.19 10.40
C SER A 291 -3.59 -15.58 9.95
N ARG A 292 -4.92 -15.81 9.89
CA ARG A 292 -5.48 -17.07 9.40
C ARG A 292 -5.44 -17.20 7.88
N LEU A 293 -5.77 -16.13 7.16
CA LEU A 293 -5.88 -16.13 5.69
C LEU A 293 -4.52 -16.12 5.00
N LEU A 294 -3.51 -15.48 5.59
CA LEU A 294 -2.17 -15.35 5.04
C LEU A 294 -1.17 -16.40 5.56
N ALA A 295 -1.58 -17.23 6.53
CA ALA A 295 -0.71 -18.25 7.12
C ALA A 295 0.02 -19.05 6.04
N ASN A 296 1.37 -19.09 6.11
CA ASN A 296 2.27 -19.77 5.18
C ASN A 296 2.29 -19.20 3.73
N ASN A 297 1.47 -18.18 3.43
CA ASN A 297 1.35 -17.63 2.06
C ASN A 297 2.00 -16.26 1.90
N TYR A 298 2.23 -15.55 3.00
CA TYR A 298 2.85 -14.23 2.97
C TYR A 298 3.64 -13.95 4.24
N VAL A 299 4.79 -13.31 4.10
CA VAL A 299 5.61 -12.74 5.19
C VAL A 299 6.07 -11.36 4.74
N GLY A 300 5.94 -10.37 5.61
CA GLY A 300 6.35 -9.01 5.32
C GLY A 300 5.32 -7.95 5.70
N PRO A 301 5.58 -6.69 5.31
CA PRO A 301 4.68 -5.57 5.58
C PRO A 301 3.43 -5.63 4.70
N LEU A 302 2.30 -5.22 5.27
CA LEU A 302 1.07 -5.01 4.51
C LEU A 302 0.31 -3.79 5.02
N GLY A 303 -0.45 -3.14 4.14
CA GLY A 303 -1.33 -2.03 4.48
C GLY A 303 -2.78 -2.34 4.09
N VAL A 304 -3.72 -1.86 4.90
CA VAL A 304 -5.15 -1.92 4.61
C VAL A 304 -5.67 -0.50 4.50
N ASP A 305 -6.07 -0.11 3.29
CA ASP A 305 -6.69 1.18 3.06
C ASP A 305 -8.17 1.12 3.43
N MET A 306 -8.63 2.16 4.11
CA MET A 306 -9.98 2.31 4.67
C MET A 306 -10.56 3.66 4.33
N MET A 307 -11.86 3.81 4.47
CA MET A 307 -12.51 5.12 4.36
C MET A 307 -13.66 5.29 5.35
N LEU A 308 -13.87 6.55 5.73
CA LEU A 308 -15.08 6.99 6.42
C LEU A 308 -16.12 7.40 5.39
N VAL A 309 -17.33 6.94 5.60
CA VAL A 309 -18.46 7.10 4.66
C VAL A 309 -19.61 7.79 5.35
N ASN A 310 -20.17 8.81 4.70
CA ASN A 310 -21.43 9.40 5.10
C ASN A 310 -22.58 8.66 4.41
N VAL A 311 -23.52 8.14 5.21
CA VAL A 311 -24.72 7.49 4.71
C VAL A 311 -25.89 8.45 4.88
N GLU A 312 -26.62 8.71 3.81
CA GLU A 312 -27.76 9.62 3.83
C GLU A 312 -28.81 9.15 4.83
N GLY A 313 -29.30 10.08 5.66
CA GLY A 313 -30.28 9.78 6.72
C GLY A 313 -29.69 9.19 8.01
N GLU A 314 -28.37 8.94 8.09
CA GLU A 314 -27.69 8.52 9.31
C GLU A 314 -26.88 9.64 9.94
N SER A 315 -26.88 9.70 11.27
CA SER A 315 -26.16 10.76 12.02
C SER A 315 -24.67 10.47 12.18
N ASN A 316 -24.28 9.20 12.14
CA ASN A 316 -22.91 8.74 12.35
C ASN A 316 -22.26 8.27 11.04
N LEU A 317 -20.97 8.56 10.89
CA LEU A 317 -20.21 8.01 9.80
C LEU A 317 -19.98 6.51 9.99
N LYS A 318 -19.90 5.79 8.88
CA LYS A 318 -19.53 4.36 8.85
C LYS A 318 -18.12 4.17 8.36
N VAL A 319 -17.51 3.06 8.77
CA VAL A 319 -16.19 2.64 8.32
C VAL A 319 -16.35 1.61 7.21
N HIS A 320 -15.70 1.84 6.07
CA HIS A 320 -15.40 0.79 5.11
C HIS A 320 -14.04 0.18 5.48
N PRO A 321 -13.99 -1.04 6.04
CA PRO A 321 -12.83 -1.54 6.75
C PRO A 321 -11.73 -2.09 5.83
N CYS A 322 -11.98 -2.24 4.53
CA CYS A 322 -10.98 -2.69 3.56
C CYS A 322 -11.38 -2.24 2.14
N VAL A 323 -10.90 -1.07 1.74
CA VAL A 323 -11.02 -0.55 0.38
C VAL A 323 -9.99 -1.20 -0.55
N GLU A 324 -8.81 -1.49 0.01
CA GLU A 324 -7.69 -2.14 -0.66
C GLU A 324 -6.77 -2.83 0.35
N LEU A 325 -6.34 -4.05 0.03
CA LEU A 325 -5.29 -4.77 0.74
C LEU A 325 -4.00 -4.67 -0.07
N ASN A 326 -2.95 -4.14 0.53
CA ASN A 326 -1.65 -3.95 -0.10
C ASN A 326 -0.64 -4.92 0.52
N LEU A 327 -0.31 -6.05 -0.13
CA LEU A 327 0.71 -7.00 0.36
C LEU A 327 2.13 -6.50 0.03
N ARG A 328 2.44 -5.34 0.50
CA ARG A 328 3.70 -4.61 0.35
C ARG A 328 3.78 -3.46 1.35
N ARG A 329 4.92 -2.79 1.37
CA ARG A 329 4.96 -1.47 2.02
C ARG A 329 4.08 -0.48 1.29
N THR A 330 3.56 0.47 2.05
CA THR A 330 2.78 1.60 1.57
C THR A 330 3.47 2.91 1.96
N MET A 331 2.99 4.04 1.45
CA MET A 331 3.42 5.34 1.95
C MET A 331 3.04 5.56 3.42
N GLY A 332 2.09 4.80 3.94
CA GLY A 332 1.77 4.73 5.36
C GLY A 332 2.93 4.19 6.20
N HIS A 333 3.62 3.14 5.76
CA HIS A 333 4.83 2.64 6.43
C HIS A 333 5.96 3.68 6.44
N VAL A 334 6.13 4.44 5.34
CA VAL A 334 7.09 5.56 5.30
C VAL A 334 6.70 6.63 6.30
N ALA A 335 5.41 6.97 6.37
CA ALA A 335 4.90 7.94 7.34
C ALA A 335 5.10 7.46 8.79
N LEU A 336 4.86 6.18 9.09
CA LEU A 336 5.14 5.61 10.41
C LEU A 336 6.63 5.69 10.77
N ALA A 337 7.53 5.36 9.82
CA ALA A 337 8.97 5.45 10.06
C ALA A 337 9.45 6.89 10.32
N LEU A 338 8.78 7.89 9.77
CA LEU A 338 9.09 9.31 9.96
C LEU A 338 8.32 9.95 11.12
N SER A 339 7.23 9.33 11.58
CA SER A 339 6.41 9.86 12.67
C SER A 339 7.19 9.96 13.98
N PRO A 340 7.01 11.02 14.77
CA PRO A 340 7.63 11.16 16.07
C PRO A 340 7.08 10.13 17.07
N LEU A 341 7.90 9.72 18.01
CA LEU A 341 7.52 8.86 19.14
C LEU A 341 6.92 9.66 20.30
N GLU A 342 7.35 10.91 20.44
CA GLU A 342 6.93 11.85 21.47
C GLU A 342 6.26 13.08 20.87
N THR A 343 5.79 14.00 21.73
CA THR A 343 5.07 15.20 21.33
C THR A 343 6.01 16.20 20.62
N GLU A 344 6.18 16.01 19.33
CA GLU A 344 6.89 16.93 18.45
C GLU A 344 5.90 17.69 17.54
N PRO A 345 6.32 18.79 16.91
CA PRO A 345 5.48 19.45 15.91
C PRO A 345 5.04 18.49 14.83
N GLN A 346 3.74 18.46 14.58
CA GLN A 346 3.16 17.65 13.52
C GLN A 346 3.67 18.11 12.16
N GLN A 347 3.90 17.17 11.27
CA GLN A 347 4.37 17.43 9.92
C GLN A 347 3.47 16.77 8.87
N LEU A 348 3.46 17.32 7.68
CA LEU A 348 2.90 16.69 6.49
C LEU A 348 4.04 16.18 5.63
N MET A 349 4.02 14.89 5.32
CA MET A 349 4.88 14.27 4.33
C MET A 349 4.17 14.27 2.98
N ASN A 350 4.83 14.69 1.93
CA ASN A 350 4.35 14.53 0.56
C ASN A 350 5.48 14.17 -0.40
N ILE A 351 5.10 13.54 -1.52
CA ILE A 351 5.98 13.32 -2.67
C ILE A 351 5.54 14.29 -3.75
N ASP A 352 6.41 15.21 -4.12
CA ASP A 352 6.18 16.11 -5.25
C ASP A 352 7.09 15.78 -6.45
N TYR A 353 6.60 16.08 -7.64
CA TYR A 353 7.38 15.98 -8.87
C TYR A 353 7.64 17.37 -9.41
N SER A 354 8.88 17.78 -9.39
CA SER A 354 9.30 19.09 -9.86
C SER A 354 10.63 19.02 -10.60
N LYS A 355 10.77 19.78 -11.67
CA LYS A 355 11.99 19.86 -12.50
C LYS A 355 12.50 18.49 -12.99
N GLY A 356 11.59 17.54 -13.23
CA GLY A 356 11.95 16.21 -13.74
C GLY A 356 12.31 15.17 -12.68
N THR A 357 12.23 15.50 -11.39
CA THR A 357 12.60 14.63 -10.26
C THR A 357 11.51 14.55 -9.21
N TYR A 358 11.45 13.42 -8.49
CA TYR A 358 10.60 13.24 -7.31
C TYR A 358 11.34 13.65 -6.03
N HIS A 359 10.63 14.30 -5.14
CA HIS A 359 11.16 14.78 -3.86
C HIS A 359 10.27 14.36 -2.71
N LEU A 360 10.87 13.82 -1.66
CA LEU A 360 10.22 13.67 -0.36
C LEU A 360 10.29 15.03 0.35
N ARG A 361 9.13 15.60 0.68
CA ARG A 361 9.00 16.88 1.39
C ARG A 361 8.37 16.66 2.76
N LEU A 362 8.91 17.34 3.75
CA LEU A 362 8.38 17.40 5.12
C LEU A 362 8.04 18.84 5.46
N HIS A 363 6.77 19.10 5.76
CA HIS A 363 6.29 20.43 6.09
C HIS A 363 5.75 20.47 7.52
N THR A 364 6.31 21.30 8.38
CA THR A 364 5.82 21.52 9.74
C THR A 364 4.46 22.21 9.69
N LEU A 365 3.50 21.69 10.45
CA LEU A 365 2.16 22.25 10.56
C LEU A 365 2.12 23.28 11.71
N ALA A 366 2.00 24.56 11.38
CA ALA A 366 2.14 25.67 12.33
C ALA A 366 1.08 25.70 13.43
N ASN A 367 -0.13 25.16 13.21
CA ASN A 367 -1.29 25.31 14.10
C ASN A 367 -1.91 24.00 14.60
N GLY A 368 -1.17 22.86 14.50
CA GLY A 368 -1.71 21.55 14.85
C GLY A 368 -2.82 21.06 13.89
N LEU A 369 -3.27 19.83 14.08
CA LEU A 369 -4.20 19.14 13.17
C LEU A 369 -5.58 19.77 13.03
N LEU A 370 -6.12 20.31 14.12
CA LEU A 370 -7.52 20.76 14.18
C LEU A 370 -7.78 22.06 13.41
N ASN A 371 -6.74 22.84 13.12
CA ASN A 371 -6.86 24.17 12.49
C ASN A 371 -6.18 24.28 11.12
N THR A 372 -5.71 23.18 10.53
CA THR A 372 -4.94 23.21 9.29
C THR A 372 -5.78 22.86 8.07
N SER A 373 -5.19 23.13 6.91
CA SER A 373 -5.70 22.66 5.61
C SER A 373 -5.97 21.13 5.56
N ILE A 374 -5.44 20.31 6.50
CA ILE A 374 -5.80 18.89 6.65
C ILE A 374 -7.25 18.74 7.12
N ALA A 375 -7.74 19.56 8.03
CA ALA A 375 -9.17 19.57 8.41
C ALA A 375 -10.08 20.04 7.26
N ARG A 376 -9.51 20.75 6.28
CA ARG A 376 -10.18 21.17 5.04
C ARG A 376 -9.79 20.30 3.83
N LEU A 377 -9.02 19.27 4.10
CA LEU A 377 -8.64 18.25 3.12
C LEU A 377 -9.72 17.20 3.02
#